data_3db71166a6e7af151d8cc2d3e2225af0
#
_entry.id   3db71166a6e7af151d8cc2d3e2225af0
#
_cell.length_a   1.000
_cell.length_b   1.000
_cell.length_c   1.000
_cell.angle_alpha   90.00
_cell.angle_beta   90.00
_cell.angle_gamma   90.00
#
_symmetry.space_group_name_H-M   'P 1'
#
loop_
_entity.id
_entity.type
_entity.pdbx_description
1 polymer ?
#
loop_
_entity_poly.entity_id
_entity_poly.type
_entity_poly.pdbx_seq_one_letter_code
_entity_poly.pdbx_strand_id
1 'polypeptide(L)'
;VPSALGQQVLGPLLLEFAEAYPDVSLQLTFSNRIFDLVAEEIDLAIRVTNTPPDTLVARDLGPIDWVLCASPAYLSRVGAPQQPEDLLRCAMVSVKVADLRLPLELSDGRHRQVLTLRPRLQTEDMLFLRRAAQQGLGCALLPYYAVRDELESGQLQVVLPQYRARVDAWGDHLYLLTAPNLYPTLAT
;
A
#
# COMPACT_ATOMS: atom_id res chain seq x y z
N VAL A 1 -8.12 9.40 -2.25
CA VAL A 1 -7.16 8.44 -2.81
C VAL A 1 -6.05 8.19 -1.79
N PRO A 2 -5.54 6.93 -1.58
CA PRO A 2 -4.36 6.68 -0.74
C PRO A 2 -3.18 7.54 -1.15
N SER A 3 -2.49 8.17 -0.18
CA SER A 3 -1.50 9.22 -0.47
C SER A 3 -0.38 8.78 -1.42
N ALA A 4 0.22 7.63 -1.19
CA ALA A 4 1.30 7.13 -2.05
C ALA A 4 0.81 6.77 -3.46
N LEU A 5 -0.37 6.14 -3.59
CA LEU A 5 -0.98 5.81 -4.87
C LEU A 5 -1.32 7.09 -5.65
N GLY A 6 -1.94 8.06 -4.99
CA GLY A 6 -2.32 9.34 -5.58
C GLY A 6 -1.12 10.09 -6.14
N GLN A 7 -0.04 10.17 -5.37
CA GLN A 7 1.15 10.92 -5.77
C GLN A 7 1.98 10.19 -6.85
N GLN A 8 2.13 8.88 -6.76
CA GLN A 8 3.08 8.15 -7.61
C GLN A 8 2.47 7.53 -8.86
N VAL A 9 1.18 7.15 -8.80
CA VAL A 9 0.53 6.46 -9.92
C VAL A 9 -0.52 7.34 -10.59
N LEU A 10 -1.44 7.89 -9.79
CA LEU A 10 -2.57 8.62 -10.35
C LEU A 10 -2.25 10.09 -10.65
N GLY A 11 -1.29 10.69 -9.94
CA GLY A 11 -0.94 12.09 -10.12
C GLY A 11 -0.68 12.47 -11.59
N PRO A 12 0.23 11.78 -12.31
CA PRO A 12 0.46 12.04 -13.72
C PRO A 12 -0.81 11.95 -14.57
N LEU A 13 -1.63 10.92 -14.40
CA LEU A 13 -2.88 10.72 -15.15
C LEU A 13 -3.92 11.81 -14.83
N LEU A 14 -3.99 12.26 -13.58
CA LEU A 14 -4.90 13.34 -13.16
C LEU A 14 -4.47 14.69 -13.74
N LEU A 15 -3.19 14.93 -13.90
CA LEU A 15 -2.67 16.14 -14.56
C LEU A 15 -2.98 16.12 -16.06
N GLU A 16 -2.78 14.99 -16.73
CA GLU A 16 -3.17 14.80 -18.14
C GLU A 16 -4.68 14.99 -18.34
N PHE A 17 -5.49 14.44 -17.42
CA PHE A 17 -6.94 14.65 -17.45
C PHE A 17 -7.32 16.12 -17.28
N ALA A 18 -6.72 16.82 -16.32
CA ALA A 18 -6.99 18.24 -16.08
C ALA A 18 -6.62 19.11 -17.28
N GLU A 19 -5.55 18.77 -18.00
CA GLU A 19 -5.15 19.45 -19.24
C GLU A 19 -6.12 19.18 -20.39
N ALA A 20 -6.58 17.92 -20.53
CA ALA A 20 -7.52 17.52 -21.58
C ALA A 20 -8.93 18.06 -21.37
N TYR A 21 -9.34 18.33 -20.12
CA TYR A 21 -10.68 18.77 -19.74
C TYR A 21 -10.65 20.05 -18.88
N PRO A 22 -10.27 21.21 -19.44
CA PRO A 22 -10.05 22.44 -18.67
C PRO A 22 -11.32 23.01 -18.02
N ASP A 23 -12.49 22.63 -18.49
CA ASP A 23 -13.79 23.04 -17.92
C ASP A 23 -14.18 22.20 -16.68
N VAL A 24 -13.44 21.14 -16.37
CA VAL A 24 -13.68 20.29 -15.19
C VAL A 24 -12.81 20.75 -14.03
N SER A 25 -13.44 21.18 -12.95
CA SER A 25 -12.73 21.50 -11.70
C SER A 25 -12.45 20.24 -10.90
N LEU A 26 -11.18 19.96 -10.60
CA LEU A 26 -10.77 18.82 -9.79
C LEU A 26 -10.42 19.25 -8.38
N GLN A 27 -11.06 18.62 -7.39
CA GLN A 27 -10.65 18.71 -5.99
C GLN A 27 -10.06 17.36 -5.56
N LEU A 28 -8.75 17.32 -5.30
CA LEU A 28 -8.02 16.09 -5.04
C LEU A 28 -7.62 16.00 -3.56
N THR A 29 -8.00 14.90 -2.91
CA THR A 29 -7.59 14.58 -1.54
C THR A 29 -6.74 13.32 -1.52
N PHE A 30 -5.45 13.45 -1.21
CA PHE A 30 -4.53 12.33 -1.02
C PHE A 30 -4.41 12.03 0.48
N SER A 31 -5.11 11.00 0.93
CA SER A 31 -5.20 10.66 2.36
C SER A 31 -5.43 9.16 2.55
N ASN A 32 -4.85 8.60 3.61
CA ASN A 32 -5.10 7.22 4.03
C ASN A 32 -6.28 7.10 5.01
N ARG A 33 -6.90 8.22 5.39
CA ARG A 33 -8.11 8.21 6.23
C ARG A 33 -9.30 7.63 5.46
N ILE A 34 -10.20 7.00 6.19
CA ILE A 34 -11.49 6.57 5.67
C ILE A 34 -12.45 7.77 5.79
N PHE A 35 -13.02 8.17 4.66
CA PHE A 35 -13.99 9.25 4.55
C PHE A 35 -15.39 8.67 4.32
N ASP A 36 -16.41 9.32 4.85
CA ASP A 36 -17.78 9.11 4.44
C ASP A 36 -18.03 9.90 3.15
N LEU A 37 -18.19 9.18 2.03
CA LEU A 37 -18.30 9.81 0.71
C LEU A 37 -19.53 10.72 0.59
N VAL A 38 -20.62 10.36 1.25
CA VAL A 38 -21.88 11.13 1.20
C VAL A 38 -21.78 12.37 2.10
N ALA A 39 -21.33 12.20 3.34
CA ALA A 39 -21.22 13.30 4.30
C ALA A 39 -20.18 14.34 3.92
N GLU A 40 -19.11 13.94 3.20
CA GLU A 40 -18.02 14.81 2.79
C GLU A 40 -18.12 15.24 1.31
N GLU A 41 -19.26 14.97 0.65
CA GLU A 41 -19.54 15.35 -0.74
C GLU A 41 -18.42 14.90 -1.72
N ILE A 42 -17.95 13.66 -1.55
CA ILE A 42 -16.90 13.07 -2.38
C ILE A 42 -17.55 12.27 -3.52
N ASP A 43 -17.34 12.69 -4.76
CA ASP A 43 -17.88 12.02 -5.94
C ASP A 43 -17.27 10.62 -6.15
N LEU A 44 -15.95 10.49 -5.92
CA LEU A 44 -15.22 9.29 -6.22
C LEU A 44 -14.07 9.07 -5.23
N ALA A 45 -13.97 7.86 -4.68
CA ALA A 45 -12.84 7.46 -3.89
C ALA A 45 -12.13 6.24 -4.48
N ILE A 46 -10.81 6.19 -4.34
CA ILE A 46 -10.02 4.98 -4.60
C ILE A 46 -9.50 4.46 -3.26
N ARG A 47 -9.69 3.17 -3.00
CA ARG A 47 -9.34 2.53 -1.74
C ARG A 47 -8.68 1.18 -1.94
N VAL A 48 -7.74 0.87 -1.06
CA VAL A 48 -7.20 -0.50 -0.91
C VAL A 48 -7.96 -1.18 0.22
N THR A 49 -8.66 -2.26 -0.07
CA THR A 49 -9.44 -3.04 0.90
C THR A 49 -9.71 -4.44 0.36
N ASN A 50 -10.07 -5.37 1.24
CA ASN A 50 -10.57 -6.70 0.85
C ASN A 50 -12.12 -6.75 0.88
N THR A 51 -12.73 -5.79 1.57
CA THR A 51 -14.18 -5.74 1.80
C THR A 51 -14.66 -4.30 1.60
N PRO A 52 -15.01 -3.93 0.34
CA PRO A 52 -15.63 -2.62 0.11
C PRO A 52 -16.96 -2.53 0.84
N PRO A 53 -17.37 -1.34 1.35
CA PRO A 53 -18.65 -1.16 2.02
C PRO A 53 -19.83 -1.48 1.11
N ASP A 54 -20.79 -2.27 1.59
CA ASP A 54 -22.02 -2.64 0.86
C ASP A 54 -22.92 -1.44 0.52
N THR A 55 -22.74 -0.32 1.22
CA THR A 55 -23.46 0.94 1.00
C THR A 55 -22.96 1.75 -0.18
N LEU A 56 -21.85 1.35 -0.79
CA LEU A 56 -21.22 2.04 -1.92
C LEU A 56 -21.22 1.16 -3.16
N VAL A 57 -21.22 1.79 -4.32
CA VAL A 57 -20.92 1.09 -5.58
C VAL A 57 -19.41 0.90 -5.67
N ALA A 58 -18.97 -0.34 -5.74
CA ALA A 58 -17.56 -0.70 -5.79
C ALA A 58 -17.20 -1.34 -7.13
N ARG A 59 -16.19 -0.80 -7.79
CA ARG A 59 -15.57 -1.39 -8.99
C ARG A 59 -14.16 -1.85 -8.66
N ASP A 60 -13.87 -3.12 -8.82
CA ASP A 60 -12.53 -3.68 -8.65
C ASP A 60 -11.62 -3.17 -9.78
N LEU A 61 -10.48 -2.57 -9.39
CA LEU A 61 -9.44 -2.07 -10.29
C LEU A 61 -8.24 -3.02 -10.37
N GLY A 62 -8.23 -4.07 -9.55
CA GLY A 62 -7.20 -5.09 -9.56
C GLY A 62 -6.43 -5.24 -8.24
N PRO A 63 -5.55 -6.25 -8.19
CA PRO A 63 -4.77 -6.55 -6.98
C PRO A 63 -3.66 -5.54 -6.73
N ILE A 64 -3.27 -5.44 -5.47
CA ILE A 64 -2.07 -4.73 -5.01
C ILE A 64 -1.01 -5.76 -4.63
N ASP A 65 0.13 -5.70 -5.31
CA ASP A 65 1.29 -6.50 -4.93
C ASP A 65 2.05 -5.84 -3.78
N TRP A 66 2.16 -6.56 -2.68
CA TRP A 66 2.95 -6.16 -1.51
C TRP A 66 4.35 -6.77 -1.58
N VAL A 67 5.36 -5.94 -1.35
CA VAL A 67 6.77 -6.34 -1.42
C VAL A 67 7.43 -6.11 -0.07
N LEU A 68 8.01 -7.17 0.49
CA LEU A 68 8.90 -7.07 1.63
C LEU A 68 10.29 -6.66 1.12
N CYS A 69 10.80 -5.51 1.56
CA CYS A 69 12.05 -4.94 1.06
C CYS A 69 12.90 -4.30 2.16
N ALA A 70 14.18 -4.15 1.88
CA ALA A 70 15.13 -3.45 2.74
C ALA A 70 16.30 -2.91 1.92
N SER A 71 17.07 -1.96 2.47
CA SER A 71 18.27 -1.47 1.78
C SER A 71 19.41 -2.51 1.83
N PRO A 72 20.27 -2.56 0.78
CA PRO A 72 21.45 -3.43 0.76
C PRO A 72 22.35 -3.24 1.98
N ALA A 73 22.54 -1.99 2.40
CA ALA A 73 23.37 -1.66 3.58
C ALA A 73 22.79 -2.25 4.88
N TYR A 74 21.46 -2.25 5.02
CA TYR A 74 20.82 -2.90 6.16
C TYR A 74 21.03 -4.42 6.13
N LEU A 75 20.77 -5.06 4.97
CA LEU A 75 20.91 -6.50 4.80
C LEU A 75 22.35 -6.97 5.00
N SER A 76 23.35 -6.21 4.54
CA SER A 76 24.76 -6.52 4.77
C SER A 76 25.13 -6.48 6.25
N ARG A 77 24.50 -5.60 7.04
CA ARG A 77 24.78 -5.46 8.47
C ARG A 77 24.13 -6.55 9.32
N VAL A 78 22.91 -6.97 9.00
CA VAL A 78 22.13 -7.91 9.83
C VAL A 78 22.10 -9.34 9.29
N GLY A 79 22.55 -9.56 8.05
CA GLY A 79 22.39 -10.78 7.28
C GLY A 79 21.04 -10.80 6.56
N ALA A 80 21.03 -11.09 5.27
CA ALA A 80 19.80 -11.20 4.50
C ALA A 80 18.96 -12.41 4.98
N PRO A 81 17.69 -12.22 5.31
CA PRO A 81 16.78 -13.32 5.70
C PRO A 81 16.68 -14.36 4.56
N GLN A 82 16.79 -15.63 4.91
CA GLN A 82 16.66 -16.76 3.98
C GLN A 82 15.34 -17.53 4.16
N GLN A 83 14.75 -17.43 5.33
CA GLN A 83 13.50 -18.06 5.72
C GLN A 83 12.66 -17.11 6.61
N PRO A 84 11.35 -17.32 6.71
CA PRO A 84 10.44 -16.44 7.45
C PRO A 84 10.91 -16.10 8.86
N GLU A 85 11.39 -17.08 9.63
CA GLU A 85 11.81 -16.93 11.03
C GLU A 85 12.98 -15.95 11.19
N ASP A 86 13.78 -15.76 10.16
CA ASP A 86 14.90 -14.81 10.18
C ASP A 86 14.43 -13.37 10.37
N LEU A 87 13.17 -13.07 10.02
CA LEU A 87 12.58 -11.75 10.23
C LEU A 87 12.40 -11.40 11.72
N LEU A 88 12.36 -12.38 12.60
CA LEU A 88 12.27 -12.14 14.05
C LEU A 88 13.51 -11.41 14.63
N ARG A 89 14.64 -11.49 13.96
CA ARG A 89 15.87 -10.75 14.30
C ARG A 89 16.02 -9.43 13.53
N CYS A 90 15.15 -9.18 12.57
CA CYS A 90 15.18 -7.94 11.78
C CYS A 90 14.34 -6.85 12.43
N ALA A 91 14.84 -5.62 12.37
CA ALA A 91 13.99 -4.47 12.65
C ALA A 91 12.94 -4.33 11.54
N MET A 92 11.70 -4.04 11.91
CA MET A 92 10.62 -3.76 10.96
C MET A 92 10.22 -2.28 11.05
N VAL A 93 9.92 -1.69 9.90
CA VAL A 93 9.21 -0.42 9.78
C VAL A 93 7.89 -0.70 9.07
N SER A 94 6.77 -0.20 9.58
CA SER A 94 5.46 -0.59 9.06
C SER A 94 4.41 0.51 9.14
N VAL A 95 3.33 0.32 8.41
CA VAL A 95 2.08 1.03 8.66
C VAL A 95 1.63 0.74 10.09
N LYS A 96 0.95 1.71 10.71
CA LYS A 96 0.43 1.59 12.07
C LYS A 96 -0.46 0.35 12.22
N VAL A 97 -0.14 -0.46 13.21
CA VAL A 97 -0.90 -1.67 13.60
C VAL A 97 -1.29 -1.58 15.07
N ALA A 98 -2.36 -2.28 15.43
CA ALA A 98 -2.81 -2.35 16.81
C ALA A 98 -1.75 -3.00 17.70
N ASP A 99 -1.63 -2.55 18.92
CA ASP A 99 -0.77 -3.12 19.99
C ASP A 99 0.70 -3.31 19.59
N LEU A 100 1.20 -2.56 18.58
CA LEU A 100 2.56 -2.68 18.05
C LEU A 100 2.90 -4.12 17.62
N ARG A 101 1.90 -4.88 17.17
CA ARG A 101 2.04 -6.25 16.70
C ARG A 101 1.66 -6.35 15.23
N LEU A 102 2.63 -6.62 14.39
CA LEU A 102 2.45 -6.81 12.95
C LEU A 102 2.27 -8.30 12.65
N PRO A 103 1.05 -8.77 12.37
CA PRO A 103 0.83 -10.16 11.94
C PRO A 103 1.17 -10.27 10.45
N LEU A 104 2.43 -10.58 10.15
CA LEU A 104 2.92 -10.76 8.80
C LEU A 104 2.71 -12.21 8.35
N GLU A 105 1.90 -12.39 7.34
CA GLU A 105 1.73 -13.67 6.67
C GLU A 105 2.74 -13.79 5.54
N LEU A 106 3.37 -14.95 5.44
CA LEU A 106 4.29 -15.35 4.39
C LEU A 106 3.86 -16.69 3.79
N SER A 107 3.77 -16.77 2.48
CA SER A 107 3.37 -17.99 1.77
C SER A 107 4.24 -18.24 0.53
N ASP A 108 4.72 -19.46 0.38
CA ASP A 108 5.44 -19.95 -0.83
C ASP A 108 4.51 -20.68 -1.82
N GLY A 109 3.19 -20.62 -1.57
CA GLY A 109 2.18 -21.32 -2.36
C GLY A 109 1.90 -22.75 -1.88
N ARG A 110 2.77 -23.34 -1.05
CA ARG A 110 2.57 -24.69 -0.44
C ARG A 110 2.36 -24.57 1.07
N HIS A 111 3.10 -23.69 1.70
CA HIS A 111 3.07 -23.47 3.12
C HIS A 111 2.71 -22.01 3.40
N ARG A 112 2.00 -21.81 4.49
CA ARG A 112 1.60 -20.50 4.99
C ARG A 112 2.03 -20.38 6.44
N GLN A 113 2.69 -19.28 6.75
CA GLN A 113 3.15 -18.99 8.10
C GLN A 113 2.81 -17.56 8.48
N VAL A 114 2.38 -17.35 9.71
CA VAL A 114 2.14 -16.02 10.26
C VAL A 114 3.15 -15.74 11.35
N LEU A 115 3.91 -14.68 11.20
CA LEU A 115 4.83 -14.17 12.20
C LEU A 115 4.24 -12.95 12.87
N THR A 116 4.34 -12.85 14.19
CA THR A 116 4.00 -11.63 14.90
C THR A 116 5.26 -10.84 15.17
N LEU A 117 5.49 -9.80 14.36
CA LEU A 117 6.64 -8.93 14.45
C LEU A 117 6.34 -7.69 15.30
N ARG A 118 7.39 -7.04 15.82
CA ARG A 118 7.27 -5.77 16.55
C ARG A 118 7.99 -4.67 15.77
N PRO A 119 7.25 -3.80 15.07
CA PRO A 119 7.86 -2.68 14.35
C PRO A 119 8.54 -1.70 15.31
N ARG A 120 9.76 -1.28 14.97
CA ARG A 120 10.48 -0.22 15.71
C ARG A 120 10.02 1.18 15.33
N LEU A 121 9.40 1.32 14.15
CA LEU A 121 8.86 2.57 13.62
C LEU A 121 7.52 2.27 12.95
N GLN A 122 6.53 3.11 13.21
CA GLN A 122 5.23 3.04 12.57
C GLN A 122 4.76 4.43 12.13
N THR A 123 4.16 4.50 10.96
CA THR A 123 3.51 5.70 10.43
C THR A 123 2.43 5.30 9.43
N GLU A 124 1.50 6.19 9.12
CA GLU A 124 0.52 6.00 8.05
C GLU A 124 1.06 6.43 6.67
N ASP A 125 2.21 7.10 6.64
CA ASP A 125 2.85 7.59 5.42
C ASP A 125 3.79 6.55 4.82
N MET A 126 3.35 5.90 3.73
CA MET A 126 4.12 4.87 3.03
C MET A 126 5.38 5.43 2.37
N LEU A 127 5.38 6.70 1.93
CA LEU A 127 6.57 7.33 1.35
C LEU A 127 7.64 7.57 2.42
N PHE A 128 7.22 7.89 3.64
CA PHE A 128 8.13 7.96 4.77
C PHE A 128 8.70 6.58 5.13
N LEU A 129 7.87 5.51 5.13
CA LEU A 129 8.33 4.13 5.37
C LEU A 129 9.36 3.69 4.33
N ARG A 130 9.14 4.01 3.05
CA ARG A 130 10.09 3.78 1.98
C ARG A 130 11.44 4.43 2.29
N ARG A 131 11.44 5.72 2.65
CA ARG A 131 12.66 6.44 3.04
C ARG A 131 13.34 5.81 4.25
N ALA A 132 12.56 5.37 5.25
CA ALA A 132 13.10 4.69 6.42
C ALA A 132 13.79 3.38 6.06
N ALA A 133 13.22 2.58 5.15
CA ALA A 133 13.84 1.36 4.64
C ALA A 133 15.11 1.66 3.83
N GLN A 134 15.12 2.67 2.95
CA GLN A 134 16.30 3.13 2.21
C GLN A 134 17.45 3.54 3.14
N GLN A 135 17.12 4.23 4.24
CA GLN A 135 18.11 4.65 5.25
C GLN A 135 18.57 3.50 6.17
N GLY A 136 18.12 2.27 5.92
CA GLY A 136 18.55 1.10 6.66
C GLY A 136 18.00 1.00 8.08
N LEU A 137 16.81 1.58 8.34
CA LEU A 137 16.15 1.45 9.63
C LEU A 137 15.55 0.06 9.86
N GLY A 138 15.28 -0.70 8.80
CA GLY A 138 14.70 -2.04 8.89
C GLY A 138 14.12 -2.52 7.57
N CYS A 139 13.48 -3.70 7.61
CA CYS A 139 12.64 -4.20 6.54
C CYS A 139 11.28 -3.51 6.54
N ALA A 140 10.71 -3.29 5.37
CA ALA A 140 9.37 -2.73 5.19
C ALA A 140 8.53 -3.63 4.29
N LEU A 141 7.23 -3.76 4.57
CA LEU A 141 6.24 -4.29 3.64
C LEU A 141 5.52 -3.10 3.01
N LEU A 142 5.71 -2.90 1.70
CA LEU A 142 5.19 -1.77 0.94
C LEU A 142 4.55 -2.23 -0.36
N PRO A 143 3.56 -1.50 -0.91
CA PRO A 143 3.04 -1.79 -2.23
C PRO A 143 4.14 -1.63 -3.27
N TYR A 144 4.17 -2.52 -4.27
CA TYR A 144 5.16 -2.48 -5.34
C TYR A 144 5.24 -1.12 -6.03
N TYR A 145 4.09 -0.49 -6.31
CA TYR A 145 4.03 0.83 -6.95
C TYR A 145 4.74 1.94 -6.14
N ALA A 146 4.86 1.76 -4.81
CA ALA A 146 5.51 2.75 -3.95
C ALA A 146 7.03 2.58 -3.85
N VAL A 147 7.59 1.47 -4.34
CA VAL A 147 9.02 1.11 -4.21
C VAL A 147 9.66 0.64 -5.52
N ARG A 148 8.92 0.67 -6.63
CA ARG A 148 9.39 0.18 -7.94
C ARG A 148 10.74 0.81 -8.33
N ASP A 149 10.82 2.12 -8.30
CA ASP A 149 12.01 2.86 -8.73
C ASP A 149 13.23 2.55 -7.84
N GLU A 150 13.00 2.35 -6.54
CA GLU A 150 14.04 1.98 -5.59
C GLU A 150 14.50 0.52 -5.76
N LEU A 151 13.62 -0.37 -6.15
CA LEU A 151 13.98 -1.75 -6.49
C LEU A 151 14.75 -1.80 -7.80
N GLU A 152 14.31 -1.09 -8.83
CA GLU A 152 14.98 -1.01 -10.13
C GLU A 152 16.36 -0.35 -10.04
N SER A 153 16.52 0.67 -9.21
CA SER A 153 17.80 1.34 -8.97
C SER A 153 18.71 0.61 -7.99
N GLY A 154 18.24 -0.47 -7.34
CA GLY A 154 18.99 -1.22 -6.33
C GLY A 154 19.14 -0.51 -4.97
N GLN A 155 18.44 0.59 -4.74
CA GLN A 155 18.40 1.27 -3.43
C GLN A 155 17.64 0.45 -2.38
N LEU A 156 16.67 -0.36 -2.83
CA LEU A 156 16.01 -1.39 -2.06
C LEU A 156 16.18 -2.74 -2.75
N GLN A 157 16.14 -3.80 -1.97
CA GLN A 157 16.15 -5.19 -2.45
C GLN A 157 14.98 -5.94 -1.85
N VAL A 158 14.39 -6.85 -2.64
CA VAL A 158 13.34 -7.74 -2.15
C VAL A 158 13.91 -8.70 -1.12
N VAL A 159 13.23 -8.84 -0.01
CA VAL A 159 13.53 -9.79 1.06
C VAL A 159 12.59 -10.97 0.94
N LEU A 160 13.12 -12.19 0.99
CA LEU A 160 12.37 -13.43 0.83
C LEU A 160 11.53 -13.46 -0.47
N PRO A 161 12.14 -13.28 -1.65
CA PRO A 161 11.41 -13.15 -2.92
C PRO A 161 10.58 -14.40 -3.30
N GLN A 162 10.86 -15.54 -2.69
CA GLN A 162 10.12 -16.79 -2.88
C GLN A 162 8.81 -16.84 -2.09
N TYR A 163 8.56 -15.86 -1.20
CA TYR A 163 7.34 -15.77 -0.40
C TYR A 163 6.50 -14.57 -0.83
N ARG A 164 5.18 -14.78 -0.91
CA ARG A 164 4.22 -13.68 -0.89
C ARG A 164 4.04 -13.24 0.56
N ALA A 165 4.22 -11.95 0.80
CA ALA A 165 4.06 -11.33 2.10
C ALA A 165 2.78 -10.47 2.12
N ARG A 166 1.97 -10.59 3.18
CA ARG A 166 0.76 -9.78 3.34
C ARG A 166 0.41 -9.53 4.81
N VAL A 167 -0.41 -8.54 5.02
CA VAL A 167 -1.10 -8.29 6.29
C VAL A 167 -2.59 -8.17 5.98
N ASP A 168 -3.40 -9.09 6.47
CA ASP A 168 -4.83 -9.19 6.12
C ASP A 168 -5.59 -7.87 6.31
N ALA A 169 -5.27 -7.14 7.36
CA ALA A 169 -5.93 -5.87 7.68
C ALA A 169 -5.65 -4.73 6.69
N TRP A 170 -4.64 -4.86 5.80
CA TRP A 170 -4.28 -3.76 4.89
C TRP A 170 -4.98 -3.81 3.55
N GLY A 171 -5.57 -4.96 3.22
CA GLY A 171 -6.17 -5.20 1.90
C GLY A 171 -5.12 -5.48 0.82
N ASP A 172 -5.58 -6.13 -0.23
CA ASP A 172 -4.76 -6.48 -1.40
C ASP A 172 -5.47 -6.20 -2.74
N HIS A 173 -6.64 -5.54 -2.70
CA HIS A 173 -7.36 -5.10 -3.89
C HIS A 173 -7.63 -3.60 -3.87
N LEU A 174 -7.55 -3.00 -5.05
CA LEU A 174 -7.85 -1.60 -5.28
C LEU A 174 -9.28 -1.46 -5.81
N TYR A 175 -10.09 -0.64 -5.16
CA TYR A 175 -11.47 -0.35 -5.57
C TYR A 175 -11.67 1.12 -5.88
N LEU A 176 -12.44 1.36 -6.95
CA LEU A 176 -13.11 2.63 -7.19
C LEU A 176 -14.45 2.59 -6.47
N LEU A 177 -14.74 3.56 -5.64
CA LEU A 177 -15.95 3.65 -4.83
C LEU A 177 -16.70 4.94 -5.17
N THR A 178 -18.04 4.82 -5.32
CA THR A 178 -18.95 5.96 -5.50
C THR A 178 -20.20 5.76 -4.66
N ALA A 179 -20.90 6.84 -4.34
CA ALA A 179 -22.21 6.73 -3.72
C ALA A 179 -23.26 6.17 -4.72
N PRO A 180 -24.25 5.38 -4.26
CA PRO A 180 -25.18 4.64 -5.15
C PRO A 180 -26.01 5.51 -6.09
N ASN A 181 -26.20 6.79 -5.86
CA ASN A 181 -27.09 7.66 -6.63
C ASN A 181 -26.38 8.85 -7.29
N LEU A 182 -25.05 8.86 -7.32
CA LEU A 182 -24.29 9.98 -7.87
C LEU A 182 -24.28 10.03 -9.40
N TYR A 183 -24.56 8.92 -10.06
CA TYR A 183 -24.72 8.90 -11.52
C TYR A 183 -26.09 8.33 -11.86
N PRO A 184 -27.03 9.14 -12.37
CA PRO A 184 -28.14 8.58 -13.12
C PRO A 184 -27.48 7.75 -14.22
N THR A 185 -27.79 6.46 -14.24
CA THR A 185 -27.38 5.51 -15.26
C THR A 185 -27.28 6.18 -16.62
N LEU A 186 -26.08 6.22 -17.20
CA LEU A 186 -25.94 6.18 -18.64
C LEU A 186 -26.43 4.80 -19.11
N ALA A 187 -27.74 4.57 -18.92
CA ALA A 187 -28.49 3.48 -19.49
C ALA A 187 -29.06 4.03 -20.80
N THR A 188 -28.32 3.89 -21.85
CA THR A 188 -28.75 3.57 -23.24
C THR A 188 -27.53 3.43 -24.09
#